data_323a4d57110795c2af8d4384a248fef6
#
_entry.id   323a4d57110795c2af8d4384a248fef6
#
_cell.length_a   1.000
_cell.length_b   1.000
_cell.length_c   1.000
_cell.angle_alpha   90.00
_cell.angle_beta   90.00
_cell.angle_gamma   90.00
#
_symmetry.space_group_name_H-M   'P 1'
#
loop_
_entity.id
_entity.type
_entity.pdbx_description
1 polymer ?
#
loop_
_entity_poly.entity_id
_entity_poly.type
_entity_poly.pdbx_seq_one_letter_code
_entity_poly.pdbx_strand_id
1 'polypeptide(L)'
;IYKKLPKELSGGMKQRCAIAQAFSIDPPILLMDEPFGALDAVTRARLQDLVRELWTRDEKKKTVFFVTHDVDEALLLANRILVLGQSPSHIIYDVKITEELHPTRDTLFENIDMMKLRITLINQINKDVTTHI
;
A
#
# COMPACT_ATOMS: atom_id res chain seq x y z
N ILE A 1 9.03 14.65 -20.72
CA ILE A 1 7.87 13.93 -20.21
C ILE A 1 6.57 14.73 -20.33
N TYR A 2 6.58 15.98 -19.91
CA TYR A 2 5.38 16.82 -20.00
C TYR A 2 5.04 17.29 -21.42
N LYS A 3 5.87 16.98 -22.39
CA LYS A 3 5.57 17.21 -23.81
C LYS A 3 4.76 16.08 -24.42
N LYS A 4 4.63 14.95 -23.72
CA LYS A 4 3.83 13.82 -24.18
C LYS A 4 2.37 13.99 -23.80
N LEU A 5 1.49 13.59 -24.69
CA LEU A 5 0.05 13.51 -24.40
C LEU A 5 -0.19 12.34 -23.43
N PRO A 6 -1.25 12.41 -22.59
CA PRO A 6 -1.53 11.32 -21.64
C PRO A 6 -1.58 9.93 -22.28
N LYS A 7 -2.11 9.81 -23.50
CA LYS A 7 -2.18 8.57 -24.24
C LYS A 7 -0.82 8.00 -24.65
N GLU A 8 0.22 8.81 -24.63
CA GLU A 8 1.58 8.41 -24.99
C GLU A 8 2.40 7.95 -23.78
N LEU A 9 1.87 8.13 -22.58
CA LEU A 9 2.57 7.73 -21.35
C LEU A 9 2.40 6.26 -21.08
N SER A 10 3.43 5.63 -20.50
CA SER A 10 3.32 4.26 -19.98
C SER A 10 2.34 4.19 -18.81
N GLY A 11 1.87 2.98 -18.47
CA GLY A 11 1.01 2.77 -17.32
C GLY A 11 1.64 3.29 -16.02
N GLY A 12 2.95 3.05 -15.81
CA GLY A 12 3.67 3.54 -14.65
C GLY A 12 3.77 5.06 -14.60
N MET A 13 3.99 5.69 -15.75
CA MET A 13 4.04 7.16 -15.84
C MET A 13 2.69 7.78 -15.56
N LYS A 14 1.62 7.20 -16.06
CA LYS A 14 0.25 7.65 -15.76
C LYS A 14 -0.06 7.59 -14.28
N GLN A 15 0.31 6.49 -13.63
CA GLN A 15 0.11 6.31 -12.19
C GLN A 15 0.96 7.29 -11.39
N ARG A 16 2.20 7.51 -11.80
CA ARG A 16 3.07 8.49 -11.14
C ARG A 16 2.46 9.89 -11.18
N CYS A 17 1.95 10.31 -12.33
CA CYS A 17 1.28 11.59 -12.48
C CYS A 17 0.03 11.67 -11.61
N ALA A 18 -0.78 10.63 -11.60
CA ALA A 18 -2.00 10.58 -10.80
C ALA A 18 -1.71 10.68 -9.30
N ILE A 19 -0.69 9.96 -8.83
CA ILE A 19 -0.28 9.99 -7.43
C ILE A 19 0.23 11.38 -7.03
N ALA A 20 1.13 11.95 -7.82
CA ALA A 20 1.67 13.28 -7.57
C ALA A 20 0.56 14.33 -7.54
N GLN A 21 -0.39 14.25 -8.48
CA GLN A 21 -1.52 15.15 -8.53
C GLN A 21 -2.42 15.00 -7.29
N ALA A 22 -2.72 13.78 -6.87
CA ALA A 22 -3.54 13.52 -5.71
C ALA A 22 -2.93 14.12 -4.43
N PHE A 23 -1.62 13.99 -4.26
CA PHE A 23 -0.93 14.59 -3.12
C PHE A 23 -0.82 16.12 -3.22
N SER A 24 -0.74 16.66 -4.44
CA SER A 24 -0.68 18.12 -4.68
C SER A 24 -1.99 18.83 -4.37
N ILE A 25 -3.13 18.19 -4.70
CA ILE A 25 -4.46 18.74 -4.39
C ILE A 25 -4.69 18.78 -2.89
N ASP A 26 -3.99 17.90 -2.17
CA ASP A 26 -3.99 17.84 -0.70
C ASP A 26 -5.38 17.62 -0.09
N PRO A 27 -6.11 16.57 -0.49
CA PRO A 27 -7.34 16.23 0.20
C PRO A 27 -7.03 15.71 1.61
N PRO A 28 -7.92 15.90 2.60
CA PRO A 28 -7.68 15.37 3.94
C PRO A 28 -7.66 13.85 3.97
N ILE A 29 -8.41 13.21 3.09
CA ILE A 29 -8.51 11.76 2.96
C ILE A 29 -8.27 11.39 1.50
N LEU A 30 -7.39 10.43 1.26
CA LEU A 30 -7.09 9.92 -0.07
C LEU A 30 -7.34 8.42 -0.10
N LEU A 31 -8.11 7.96 -1.08
CA LEU A 31 -8.38 6.53 -1.27
C LEU A 31 -7.64 6.04 -2.50
N MET A 32 -6.83 5.02 -2.32
CA MET A 32 -6.14 4.31 -3.39
C MET A 32 -6.59 2.85 -3.40
N ASP A 33 -7.28 2.44 -4.46
CA ASP A 33 -7.83 1.09 -4.58
C ASP A 33 -7.02 0.27 -5.58
N GLU A 34 -6.15 -0.60 -5.06
CA GLU A 34 -5.26 -1.46 -5.84
C GLU A 34 -4.54 -0.74 -6.99
N PRO A 35 -3.85 0.38 -6.71
CA PRO A 35 -3.37 1.25 -7.79
C PRO A 35 -2.25 0.62 -8.61
N PHE A 36 -1.58 -0.42 -8.12
CA PHE A 36 -0.38 -0.98 -8.76
C PHE A 36 -0.57 -2.41 -9.25
N GLY A 37 -1.79 -2.94 -9.21
CA GLY A 37 -2.06 -4.36 -9.48
C GLY A 37 -1.67 -4.84 -10.88
N ALA A 38 -1.77 -3.97 -11.89
CA ALA A 38 -1.50 -4.32 -13.29
C ALA A 38 -0.07 -4.01 -13.74
N LEU A 39 0.78 -3.52 -12.85
CA LEU A 39 2.13 -3.07 -13.20
C LEU A 39 3.17 -4.14 -12.94
N ASP A 40 4.28 -4.08 -13.67
CA ASP A 40 5.43 -4.95 -13.45
C ASP A 40 6.10 -4.66 -12.10
N ALA A 41 6.93 -5.59 -11.63
CA ALA A 41 7.51 -5.53 -10.29
C ALA A 41 8.40 -4.28 -10.08
N VAL A 42 9.19 -3.91 -11.09
CA VAL A 42 10.11 -2.76 -10.98
C VAL A 42 9.32 -1.45 -10.90
N THR A 43 8.35 -1.28 -11.77
CA THR A 43 7.49 -0.08 -11.79
C THR A 43 6.68 0.01 -10.51
N ARG A 44 6.14 -1.12 -10.04
CA ARG A 44 5.39 -1.18 -8.79
C ARG A 44 6.24 -0.72 -7.61
N ALA A 45 7.49 -1.22 -7.52
CA ALA A 45 8.40 -0.85 -6.45
C ALA A 45 8.67 0.66 -6.44
N ARG A 46 8.90 1.24 -7.60
CA ARG A 46 9.13 2.69 -7.72
C ARG A 46 7.94 3.51 -7.26
N LEU A 47 6.73 3.08 -7.59
CA LEU A 47 5.51 3.77 -7.22
C LEU A 47 5.20 3.59 -5.73
N GLN A 48 5.47 2.44 -5.16
CA GLN A 48 5.37 2.22 -3.72
C GLN A 48 6.29 3.19 -2.98
N ASP A 49 7.53 3.30 -3.43
CA ASP A 49 8.50 4.22 -2.83
C ASP A 49 8.04 5.68 -2.95
N LEU A 50 7.46 6.05 -4.09
CA LEU A 50 6.93 7.40 -4.31
C LEU A 50 5.79 7.72 -3.35
N VAL A 51 4.83 6.83 -3.18
CA VAL A 51 3.70 7.03 -2.24
C VAL A 51 4.24 7.22 -0.82
N ARG A 52 5.16 6.36 -0.40
CA ARG A 52 5.75 6.44 0.93
C ARG A 52 6.49 7.75 1.14
N GLU A 53 7.26 8.17 0.15
CA GLU A 53 8.01 9.42 0.19
C GLU A 53 7.09 10.63 0.28
N LEU A 54 6.08 10.70 -0.57
CA LEU A 54 5.13 11.82 -0.59
C LEU A 54 4.37 11.92 0.73
N TRP A 55 3.92 10.79 1.27
CA TRP A 55 3.23 10.80 2.56
C TRP A 55 4.15 11.22 3.70
N THR A 56 5.39 10.75 3.71
CA THR A 56 6.37 11.07 4.76
C THR A 56 6.72 12.55 4.75
N ARG A 57 6.81 13.18 3.57
CA ARG A 57 7.09 14.60 3.41
C ARG A 57 5.90 15.49 3.75
N ASP A 58 4.70 14.96 3.75
CA ASP A 58 3.49 15.72 4.03
C ASP A 58 3.46 16.11 5.51
N GLU A 59 3.61 17.40 5.80
CA GLU A 59 3.61 17.92 7.17
C GLU A 59 2.31 17.64 7.90
N LYS A 60 1.19 17.65 7.16
CA LYS A 60 -0.15 17.41 7.72
C LYS A 60 -0.45 15.93 7.91
N LYS A 61 0.34 15.03 7.29
CA LYS A 61 0.12 13.58 7.34
C LYS A 61 -1.33 13.21 7.03
N LYS A 62 -1.75 13.49 5.78
CA LYS A 62 -3.10 13.15 5.35
C LYS A 62 -3.40 11.68 5.58
N THR A 63 -4.67 11.35 5.75
CA THR A 63 -5.10 9.97 5.89
C THR A 63 -5.19 9.33 4.51
N VAL A 64 -4.44 8.26 4.30
CA VAL A 64 -4.46 7.49 3.05
C VAL A 64 -5.02 6.10 3.34
N PHE A 65 -6.12 5.75 2.66
CA PHE A 65 -6.63 4.38 2.63
C PHE A 65 -6.10 3.71 1.38
N PHE A 66 -5.26 2.71 1.58
CA PHE A 66 -4.63 1.99 0.49
C PHE A 66 -5.15 0.56 0.48
N VAL A 67 -5.91 0.19 -0.53
CA VAL A 67 -6.49 -1.14 -0.67
C VAL A 67 -5.57 -2.01 -1.51
N THR A 68 -5.17 -3.14 -0.96
CA THR A 68 -4.33 -4.12 -1.66
C THR A 68 -4.60 -5.52 -1.12
N HIS A 69 -4.36 -6.54 -1.95
CA HIS A 69 -4.34 -7.93 -1.48
C HIS A 69 -2.91 -8.49 -1.44
N ASP A 70 -1.91 -7.64 -1.61
CA ASP A 70 -0.51 -8.00 -1.47
C ASP A 70 -0.03 -7.64 -0.05
N VAL A 71 0.23 -8.66 0.76
CA VAL A 71 0.65 -8.49 2.16
C VAL A 71 1.97 -7.72 2.25
N ASP A 72 2.92 -7.99 1.37
CA ASP A 72 4.21 -7.30 1.39
C ASP A 72 4.07 -5.83 1.06
N GLU A 73 3.19 -5.47 0.13
CA GLU A 73 2.87 -4.08 -0.18
C GLU A 73 2.27 -3.37 1.03
N ALA A 74 1.34 -4.01 1.73
CA ALA A 74 0.76 -3.45 2.94
C ALA A 74 1.82 -3.19 4.01
N LEU A 75 2.74 -4.13 4.22
CA LEU A 75 3.81 -3.97 5.20
C LEU A 75 4.79 -2.85 4.84
N LEU A 76 5.05 -2.65 3.55
CA LEU A 76 5.95 -1.60 3.10
C LEU A 76 5.34 -0.20 3.22
N LEU A 77 4.03 -0.07 3.03
CA LEU A 77 3.38 1.24 2.93
C LEU A 77 2.68 1.69 4.19
N ALA A 78 2.05 0.77 4.92
CA ALA A 78 1.09 1.12 5.96
C ALA A 78 1.74 1.33 7.33
N ASN A 79 1.15 2.22 8.12
CA ASN A 79 1.40 2.31 9.55
C ASN A 79 0.25 1.70 10.36
N ARG A 80 -0.81 1.28 9.68
CA ARG A 80 -1.89 0.49 10.25
C ARG A 80 -2.46 -0.42 9.17
N ILE A 81 -2.63 -1.68 9.48
CA ILE A 81 -3.15 -2.67 8.54
C ILE A 81 -4.44 -3.25 9.10
N LEU A 82 -5.49 -3.18 8.29
CA LEU A 82 -6.77 -3.79 8.59
C LEU A 82 -6.99 -4.94 7.62
N VAL A 83 -7.28 -6.12 8.14
CA VAL A 83 -7.68 -7.25 7.31
C VAL A 83 -9.19 -7.34 7.32
N LEU A 84 -9.80 -7.32 6.14
CA LEU A 84 -11.24 -7.39 5.99
C LEU A 84 -11.66 -8.82 5.69
N GLY A 85 -12.69 -9.27 6.40
CA GLY A 85 -13.30 -10.57 6.15
C GLY A 85 -14.16 -10.56 4.90
N GLN A 86 -14.55 -11.75 4.47
CA GLN A 86 -15.46 -11.91 3.34
C GLN A 86 -16.89 -11.58 3.76
N SER A 87 -17.84 -11.80 2.90
CA SER A 87 -19.24 -11.39 3.06
C SER A 87 -19.91 -11.96 4.32
N PRO A 88 -20.54 -11.13 5.21
CA PRO A 88 -20.47 -9.67 5.14
C PRO A 88 -19.11 -9.16 5.58
N SER A 89 -18.60 -8.14 4.90
CA SER A 89 -17.28 -7.58 5.19
C SER A 89 -17.22 -6.97 6.58
N HIS A 90 -16.20 -7.33 7.33
CA HIS A 90 -15.93 -6.79 8.66
C HIS A 90 -14.42 -6.89 8.92
N ILE A 91 -13.94 -6.13 9.90
CA ILE A 91 -12.52 -6.16 10.26
C ILE A 91 -12.26 -7.42 11.09
N ILE A 92 -11.38 -8.30 10.60
CA ILE A 92 -11.00 -9.53 11.30
C ILE A 92 -9.63 -9.42 11.97
N TYR A 93 -8.83 -8.46 11.58
CA TYR A 93 -7.53 -8.21 12.20
C TYR A 93 -7.15 -6.74 12.02
N ASP A 94 -6.53 -6.16 13.04
CA ASP A 94 -6.15 -4.75 13.08
C ASP A 94 -4.81 -4.65 13.80
N VAL A 95 -3.80 -4.11 13.12
CA VAL A 95 -2.45 -3.97 13.70
C VAL A 95 -1.85 -2.63 13.31
N LYS A 96 -1.12 -2.02 14.25
CA LYS A 96 -0.38 -0.78 14.02
C LYS A 96 1.11 -1.09 13.90
N ILE A 97 1.77 -0.39 12.98
CA ILE A 97 3.21 -0.46 12.79
C ILE A 97 3.76 0.94 13.06
N THR A 98 4.57 1.09 14.11
CA THR A 98 5.17 2.39 14.43
C THR A 98 6.23 2.76 13.39
N GLU A 99 6.46 4.05 13.19
CA GLU A 99 7.47 4.51 12.25
C GLU A 99 8.88 4.02 12.61
N GLU A 100 9.17 3.90 13.90
CA GLU A 100 10.45 3.39 14.38
C GLU A 100 10.71 1.94 13.94
N LEU A 101 9.65 1.14 13.86
CA LEU A 101 9.73 -0.28 13.51
C LEU A 101 9.31 -0.53 12.06
N HIS A 102 9.04 0.54 11.30
CA HIS A 102 8.56 0.40 9.94
C HIS A 102 9.64 -0.21 9.04
N PRO A 103 9.33 -1.28 8.30
CA PRO A 103 10.33 -1.93 7.45
C PRO A 103 10.61 -1.10 6.20
N THR A 104 11.83 -1.27 5.67
CA THR A 104 12.16 -0.84 4.31
C THR A 104 12.10 -2.05 3.40
N ARG A 105 12.21 -1.82 2.10
CA ARG A 105 12.26 -2.92 1.12
C ARG A 105 13.40 -3.88 1.42
N ASP A 106 14.56 -3.34 1.85
CA ASP A 106 15.74 -4.15 2.14
C ASP A 106 15.63 -4.92 3.45
N THR A 107 14.90 -4.38 4.44
CA THR A 107 14.81 -4.98 5.77
C THR A 107 13.56 -5.81 5.99
N LEU A 108 12.58 -5.77 5.08
CA LEU A 108 11.28 -6.43 5.25
C LEU A 108 11.42 -7.91 5.58
N PHE A 109 12.29 -8.63 4.88
CA PHE A 109 12.47 -10.08 5.06
C PHE A 109 13.57 -10.43 6.05
N GLU A 110 14.29 -9.44 6.58
CA GLU A 110 15.34 -9.65 7.59
C GLU A 110 14.85 -9.39 8.99
N ASN A 111 13.78 -8.62 9.14
CA ASN A 111 13.22 -8.25 10.44
C ASN A 111 12.29 -9.37 10.94
N ILE A 112 12.65 -9.97 12.06
CA ILE A 112 11.91 -11.11 12.64
C ILE A 112 10.47 -10.70 12.96
N ASP A 113 10.25 -9.51 13.51
CA ASP A 113 8.91 -9.05 13.88
C ASP A 113 8.04 -8.87 12.65
N MET A 114 8.60 -8.35 11.55
CA MET A 114 7.88 -8.19 10.30
C MET A 114 7.59 -9.55 9.65
N MET A 115 8.51 -10.49 9.74
CA MET A 115 8.29 -11.86 9.24
C MET A 115 7.16 -12.55 10.01
N LYS A 116 7.12 -12.39 11.32
CA LYS A 116 6.02 -12.93 12.14
C LYS A 116 4.70 -12.26 11.79
N LEU A 117 4.70 -10.95 11.63
CA LEU A 117 3.49 -10.21 11.24
C LEU A 117 3.00 -10.64 9.86
N ARG A 118 3.92 -10.83 8.92
CA ARG A 118 3.59 -11.31 7.57
C ARG A 118 2.86 -12.65 7.63
N ILE A 119 3.39 -13.59 8.42
CA ILE A 119 2.78 -14.90 8.60
C ILE A 119 1.39 -14.77 9.25
N THR A 120 1.26 -13.91 10.25
CA THR A 120 -0.02 -13.67 10.92
C THR A 120 -1.06 -13.14 9.95
N LEU A 121 -0.70 -12.16 9.13
CA LEU A 121 -1.61 -11.57 8.14
C LEU A 121 -2.07 -12.60 7.11
N ILE A 122 -1.14 -13.38 6.57
CA ILE A 122 -1.44 -14.44 5.60
C ILE A 122 -2.38 -15.47 6.23
N ASN A 123 -2.12 -15.87 7.47
CA ASN A 123 -2.95 -16.84 8.17
C ASN A 123 -4.37 -16.31 8.42
N GLN A 124 -4.51 -15.03 8.77
CA GLN A 124 -5.82 -14.40 8.96
C GLN A 124 -6.63 -14.42 7.65
N ILE A 125 -5.99 -14.07 6.55
CA ILE A 125 -6.63 -14.08 5.23
C ILE A 125 -7.06 -15.51 4.87
N ASN A 126 -6.18 -16.48 5.00
CA ASN A 126 -6.45 -17.87 4.65
C ASN A 126 -7.52 -18.49 5.54
N LYS A 127 -7.51 -18.17 6.83
CA LYS A 127 -8.52 -18.66 7.77
C LYS A 127 -9.91 -18.17 7.39
N ASP A 128 -10.04 -16.91 7.00
CA ASP A 128 -11.32 -16.34 6.59
C ASP A 128 -11.83 -17.01 5.31
N VAL A 129 -10.96 -17.17 4.32
CA VAL A 129 -11.31 -17.87 3.06
C VAL A 129 -11.79 -19.29 3.33
N THR A 130 -11.07 -20.02 4.19
CA THR A 130 -11.43 -21.40 4.55
C THR A 130 -12.79 -21.46 5.26
N THR A 131 -13.07 -20.49 6.12
CA THR A 131 -14.34 -20.44 6.86
C THR A 131 -15.53 -20.19 5.95
N HIS A 132 -15.33 -19.46 4.83
CA HIS A 132 -16.41 -19.10 3.91
C HIS A 132 -16.53 -20.01 2.69
N ILE A 133 -15.66 -21.00 2.55
CA ILE A 133 -15.78 -22.04 1.53
C ILE A 133 -16.68 -23.16 2.02
#